data_8cb3be706bde6aab61f9d47d508255c4
#
_entry.id   8cb3be706bde6aab61f9d47d508255c4
#
_cell.length_a   1.000
_cell.length_b   1.000
_cell.length_c   1.000
_cell.angle_alpha   90.00
_cell.angle_beta   90.00
_cell.angle_gamma   90.00
#
_symmetry.space_group_name_H-M   'P 1'
#
loop_
_entity.id
_entity.type
_entity.pdbx_description
1 polymer ?
#
loop_
_entity_poly.entity_id
_entity_poly.type
_entity_poly.pdbx_seq_one_letter_code
_entity_poly.pdbx_strand_id
1 'polypeptide(L)'
;LWIIYAIISGTTSMGLWVLAHECGHGAFSDNRKLETFVGYCLHSFLLVPYFSWQRSHAVHHAFTNHITDGETHVPVVISGDGKYEKTGGENEMKSSLVMGKILYGFNQLVLHLILGWPAYLLAGKTGGPRYGTSNHFWPTSPFSKKLWPSIWAKKVWLSDGGIVFMLFLLTFWSINFGLFSMITLYLGPLLVVNIWLVVYTWLHHTDTDVPHLGASEFSYMRGAFLSIDRPYGKILDFLHHSIGSTHAIHHIEPTVPHYHARLATRILKKKFPKVYLYNPTPIYKSIWHIASNCVAVKKDSDIDRYVWKHPINNNLIDY
;
A
#
# COMPACT_ATOMS: atom_id res chain seq x y z
N LEU A 1 -6.00 -17.08 23.91
CA LEU A 1 -6.70 -17.80 22.83
C LEU A 1 -7.14 -16.82 21.71
N TRP A 2 -7.84 -15.72 22.01
CA TRP A 2 -8.39 -14.79 21.02
C TRP A 2 -7.33 -14.07 20.17
N ILE A 3 -6.16 -13.76 20.72
CA ILE A 3 -5.04 -13.18 19.96
C ILE A 3 -4.53 -14.17 18.90
N ILE A 4 -4.35 -15.44 19.29
CA ILE A 4 -3.92 -16.50 18.36
C ILE A 4 -4.97 -16.70 17.26
N TYR A 5 -6.24 -16.73 17.63
CA TYR A 5 -7.34 -16.80 16.68
C TYR A 5 -7.30 -15.61 15.69
N ALA A 6 -7.16 -14.39 16.18
CA ALA A 6 -7.09 -13.20 15.35
C ALA A 6 -5.92 -13.26 14.35
N ILE A 7 -4.73 -13.69 14.82
CA ILE A 7 -3.54 -13.83 13.97
C ILE A 7 -3.79 -14.87 12.87
N ILE A 8 -4.26 -16.06 13.22
CA ILE A 8 -4.46 -17.14 12.23
C ILE A 8 -5.58 -16.76 11.24
N SER A 9 -6.74 -16.34 11.76
CA SER A 9 -7.90 -16.00 10.92
C SER A 9 -7.63 -14.77 10.05
N GLY A 10 -7.01 -13.74 10.59
CA GLY A 10 -6.66 -12.54 9.83
C GLY A 10 -5.59 -12.81 8.78
N THR A 11 -4.56 -13.60 9.10
CA THR A 11 -3.57 -14.03 8.11
C THR A 11 -4.22 -14.82 6.97
N THR A 12 -5.14 -15.75 7.28
CA THR A 12 -5.88 -16.49 6.23
C THR A 12 -6.79 -15.54 5.43
N SER A 13 -7.49 -14.62 6.11
CA SER A 13 -8.42 -13.68 5.46
C SER A 13 -7.73 -12.65 4.57
N MET A 14 -6.43 -12.42 4.73
CA MET A 14 -5.65 -11.63 3.77
C MET A 14 -5.71 -12.24 2.36
N GLY A 15 -5.82 -13.56 2.23
CA GLY A 15 -6.05 -14.21 0.93
C GLY A 15 -7.36 -13.78 0.27
N LEU A 16 -8.44 -13.56 1.04
CA LEU A 16 -9.70 -13.01 0.51
C LEU A 16 -9.51 -11.58 0.00
N TRP A 17 -8.71 -10.78 0.72
CA TRP A 17 -8.36 -9.44 0.28
C TRP A 17 -7.62 -9.48 -1.06
N VAL A 18 -6.65 -10.39 -1.23
CA VAL A 18 -5.91 -10.54 -2.49
C VAL A 18 -6.82 -11.00 -3.63
N LEU A 19 -7.80 -11.91 -3.40
CA LEU A 19 -8.76 -12.29 -4.45
C LEU A 19 -9.65 -11.11 -4.87
N ALA A 20 -10.11 -10.28 -3.93
CA ALA A 20 -10.85 -9.07 -4.26
C ALA A 20 -9.98 -8.04 -5.02
N HIS A 21 -8.69 -7.97 -4.70
CA HIS A 21 -7.69 -7.17 -5.41
C HIS A 21 -7.52 -7.65 -6.87
N GLU A 22 -7.43 -8.97 -7.12
CA GLU A 22 -7.44 -9.55 -8.48
C GLU A 22 -8.70 -9.13 -9.26
N CYS A 23 -9.87 -9.16 -8.60
CA CYS A 23 -11.11 -8.63 -9.18
C CYS A 23 -11.00 -7.14 -9.56
N GLY A 24 -10.27 -6.36 -8.77
CA GLY A 24 -10.02 -4.95 -9.06
C GLY A 24 -9.23 -4.70 -10.34
N HIS A 25 -8.35 -5.64 -10.71
CA HIS A 25 -7.50 -5.59 -11.89
C HIS A 25 -8.10 -6.27 -13.13
N GLY A 26 -9.17 -7.03 -12.97
CA GLY A 26 -9.69 -7.81 -14.08
C GLY A 26 -8.93 -9.11 -14.33
N ALA A 27 -8.26 -9.64 -13.30
CA ALA A 27 -7.46 -10.86 -13.35
C ALA A 27 -8.19 -12.09 -12.78
N PHE A 28 -9.38 -11.90 -12.21
CA PHE A 28 -10.10 -12.97 -11.53
C PHE A 28 -10.99 -13.80 -12.46
N SER A 29 -11.66 -13.16 -13.44
CA SER A 29 -12.62 -13.83 -14.32
C SER A 29 -12.82 -13.08 -15.64
N ASP A 30 -13.05 -13.81 -16.73
CA ASP A 30 -13.47 -13.24 -18.01
C ASP A 30 -14.86 -12.59 -17.95
N ASN A 31 -15.70 -13.02 -17.00
CA ASN A 31 -17.00 -12.41 -16.75
C ASN A 31 -16.87 -11.20 -15.82
N ARG A 32 -16.82 -10.01 -16.40
CA ARG A 32 -16.67 -8.74 -15.68
C ARG A 32 -17.75 -8.45 -14.64
N LYS A 33 -18.98 -8.95 -14.83
CA LYS A 33 -20.07 -8.76 -13.86
C LYS A 33 -19.84 -9.64 -12.63
N LEU A 34 -19.47 -10.91 -12.86
CA LEU A 34 -19.12 -11.83 -11.78
C LEU A 34 -17.93 -11.33 -10.98
N GLU A 35 -16.86 -10.95 -11.66
CA GLU A 35 -15.65 -10.39 -11.07
C GLU A 35 -15.93 -9.16 -10.20
N THR A 36 -16.68 -8.19 -10.75
CA THR A 36 -17.07 -6.98 -10.00
C THR A 36 -17.92 -7.33 -8.77
N PHE A 37 -18.87 -8.26 -8.89
CA PHE A 37 -19.70 -8.69 -7.80
C PHE A 37 -18.89 -9.37 -6.68
N VAL A 38 -18.00 -10.30 -7.05
CA VAL A 38 -17.13 -11.00 -6.08
C VAL A 38 -16.22 -10.01 -5.37
N GLY A 39 -15.52 -9.14 -6.12
CA GLY A 39 -14.64 -8.13 -5.54
C GLY A 39 -15.38 -7.17 -4.61
N TYR A 40 -16.56 -6.71 -5.00
CA TYR A 40 -17.41 -5.86 -4.18
C TYR A 40 -17.83 -6.54 -2.86
N CYS A 41 -18.28 -7.79 -2.91
CA CYS A 41 -18.69 -8.54 -1.72
C CYS A 41 -17.52 -8.80 -0.77
N LEU A 42 -16.37 -9.27 -1.31
CA LEU A 42 -15.21 -9.60 -0.49
C LEU A 42 -14.60 -8.36 0.17
N HIS A 43 -14.44 -7.26 -0.58
CA HIS A 43 -13.93 -6.02 -0.03
C HIS A 43 -14.91 -5.40 0.97
N SER A 44 -16.22 -5.38 0.69
CA SER A 44 -17.22 -4.88 1.66
C SER A 44 -17.20 -5.70 2.95
N PHE A 45 -17.05 -7.04 2.85
CA PHE A 45 -16.87 -7.90 4.01
C PHE A 45 -15.63 -7.53 4.84
N LEU A 46 -14.57 -7.04 4.22
CA LEU A 46 -13.34 -6.59 4.87
C LEU A 46 -13.34 -5.08 5.17
N LEU A 47 -14.48 -4.40 5.10
CA LEU A 47 -14.65 -2.94 5.28
C LEU A 47 -13.74 -2.12 4.34
N VAL A 48 -13.50 -2.62 3.15
CA VAL A 48 -12.79 -1.91 2.07
C VAL A 48 -13.79 -1.36 1.06
N PRO A 49 -13.82 -0.05 0.78
CA PRO A 49 -14.73 0.53 -0.20
C PRO A 49 -14.26 0.20 -1.62
N TYR A 50 -14.79 -0.87 -2.22
CA TYR A 50 -14.29 -1.55 -3.42
C TYR A 50 -13.99 -0.62 -4.60
N PHE A 51 -14.97 0.17 -5.07
CA PHE A 51 -14.75 0.97 -6.28
C PHE A 51 -13.84 2.18 -6.05
N SER A 52 -13.87 2.77 -4.85
CA SER A 52 -12.93 3.84 -4.54
C SER A 52 -11.51 3.29 -4.44
N TRP A 53 -11.33 2.17 -3.76
CA TRP A 53 -10.05 1.48 -3.73
C TRP A 53 -9.60 1.05 -5.14
N GLN A 54 -10.47 0.45 -5.95
CA GLN A 54 -10.16 0.07 -7.33
C GLN A 54 -9.60 1.25 -8.15
N ARG A 55 -10.19 2.43 -8.00
CA ARG A 55 -9.73 3.63 -8.71
C ARG A 55 -8.39 4.12 -8.18
N SER A 56 -8.24 4.27 -6.86
CA SER A 56 -7.00 4.73 -6.25
C SER A 56 -5.85 3.78 -6.57
N HIS A 57 -6.10 2.48 -6.50
CA HIS A 57 -5.13 1.43 -6.80
C HIS A 57 -4.72 1.39 -8.28
N ALA A 58 -5.65 1.65 -9.22
CA ALA A 58 -5.31 1.81 -10.63
C ALA A 58 -4.41 3.04 -10.87
N VAL A 59 -4.61 4.12 -10.11
CA VAL A 59 -3.72 5.30 -10.15
C VAL A 59 -2.36 4.99 -9.54
N HIS A 60 -2.33 4.21 -8.43
CA HIS A 60 -1.09 3.73 -7.84
C HIS A 60 -0.25 2.94 -8.86
N HIS A 61 -0.84 2.01 -9.60
CA HIS A 61 -0.15 1.29 -10.68
C HIS A 61 0.36 2.22 -11.78
N ALA A 62 -0.46 3.18 -12.19
CA ALA A 62 -0.10 4.11 -13.26
C ALA A 62 1.07 5.03 -12.89
N PHE A 63 1.25 5.36 -11.60
CA PHE A 63 2.24 6.32 -11.11
C PHE A 63 3.08 5.76 -9.94
N THR A 64 3.37 4.47 -9.96
CA THR A 64 4.22 3.83 -8.95
C THR A 64 5.58 4.52 -8.85
N ASN A 65 5.99 4.88 -7.62
CA ASN A 65 7.25 5.62 -7.34
C ASN A 65 7.40 6.99 -8.02
N HIS A 66 6.32 7.62 -8.48
CA HIS A 66 6.34 9.01 -8.93
C HIS A 66 6.23 9.95 -7.73
N ILE A 67 7.16 10.91 -7.57
CA ILE A 67 7.24 11.77 -6.37
C ILE A 67 6.04 12.72 -6.21
N THR A 68 5.39 13.12 -7.30
CA THR A 68 4.26 14.07 -7.30
C THR A 68 2.93 13.38 -7.52
N ASP A 69 2.88 12.48 -8.50
CA ASP A 69 1.66 11.86 -9.02
C ASP A 69 1.41 10.47 -8.45
N GLY A 70 2.34 9.95 -7.62
CA GLY A 70 2.15 8.71 -6.88
C GLY A 70 0.90 8.81 -5.99
N GLU A 71 0.06 7.78 -6.03
CA GLU A 71 -1.20 7.77 -5.26
C GLU A 71 -0.96 7.35 -3.81
N THR A 72 0.06 6.52 -3.57
CA THR A 72 0.45 6.08 -2.23
C THR A 72 1.97 5.85 -2.14
N HIS A 73 2.50 5.71 -0.92
CA HIS A 73 3.92 5.54 -0.62
C HIS A 73 4.83 6.68 -1.11
N VAL A 74 4.27 7.88 -1.29
CA VAL A 74 5.05 9.06 -1.64
C VAL A 74 5.70 9.65 -0.38
N PRO A 75 7.03 9.69 -0.31
CA PRO A 75 7.75 10.19 0.87
C PRO A 75 7.68 11.70 0.98
N VAL A 76 8.04 12.22 2.15
CA VAL A 76 8.30 13.65 2.35
C VAL A 76 9.66 14.03 1.83
N VAL A 77 9.78 15.24 1.28
CA VAL A 77 11.00 15.77 0.64
C VAL A 77 11.71 16.75 1.57
N ILE A 78 13.05 16.66 1.64
CA ILE A 78 13.93 17.60 2.33
C ILE A 78 14.26 18.73 1.36
N SER A 79 14.01 19.99 1.76
CA SER A 79 14.39 21.17 0.99
C SER A 79 13.89 21.17 -0.46
N GLY A 80 12.62 20.79 -0.65
CA GLY A 80 11.95 20.88 -1.94
C GLY A 80 11.63 22.33 -2.33
N ASP A 81 11.25 22.54 -3.58
CA ASP A 81 10.76 23.85 -4.06
C ASP A 81 9.36 24.20 -3.52
N GLY A 82 8.75 23.30 -2.79
CA GLY A 82 7.47 23.43 -2.10
C GLY A 82 6.25 23.49 -3.02
N LYS A 83 6.42 23.54 -4.32
CA LYS A 83 5.33 23.74 -5.29
C LYS A 83 4.67 22.44 -5.74
N TYR A 84 5.45 21.40 -5.94
CA TYR A 84 5.02 20.13 -6.51
C TYR A 84 5.41 18.91 -5.66
N GLU A 85 5.98 19.13 -4.49
CA GLU A 85 6.55 18.09 -3.63
C GLU A 85 5.83 18.01 -2.29
N LYS A 86 5.81 16.82 -1.69
CA LYS A 86 5.29 16.61 -0.34
C LYS A 86 6.33 17.10 0.67
N THR A 87 6.11 18.30 1.18
CA THR A 87 7.02 18.98 2.14
C THR A 87 6.97 18.36 3.52
N GLY A 88 7.92 18.71 4.38
CA GLY A 88 8.00 18.27 5.78
C GLY A 88 9.17 17.35 6.09
N GLY A 89 10.03 17.07 5.10
CA GLY A 89 11.19 16.19 5.27
C GLY A 89 12.17 16.66 6.34
N GLU A 90 12.37 17.98 6.49
CA GLU A 90 13.20 18.55 7.56
C GLU A 90 12.63 18.25 8.96
N ASN A 91 11.31 18.33 9.12
CA ASN A 91 10.67 18.05 10.40
C ASN A 91 10.76 16.57 10.74
N GLU A 92 10.56 15.67 9.75
CA GLU A 92 10.75 14.22 9.93
C GLU A 92 12.21 13.88 10.27
N MET A 93 13.17 14.50 9.61
CA MET A 93 14.58 14.32 9.94
C MET A 93 14.91 14.80 11.36
N LYS A 94 14.41 15.96 11.79
CA LYS A 94 14.57 16.46 13.17
C LYS A 94 13.92 15.49 14.18
N SER A 95 12.71 15.03 13.92
CA SER A 95 12.02 14.06 14.79
C SER A 95 12.81 12.77 14.94
N SER A 96 13.33 12.26 13.84
CA SER A 96 14.17 11.05 13.81
C SER A 96 15.47 11.23 14.61
N LEU A 97 16.12 12.39 14.52
CA LEU A 97 17.31 12.73 15.30
C LEU A 97 17.01 12.84 16.80
N VAL A 98 15.93 13.53 17.18
CA VAL A 98 15.53 13.72 18.58
C VAL A 98 15.12 12.40 19.23
N MET A 99 14.34 11.58 18.54
CA MET A 99 13.88 10.28 19.06
C MET A 99 14.99 9.22 19.05
N GLY A 100 15.96 9.35 18.18
CA GLY A 100 16.94 8.31 17.88
C GLY A 100 16.34 7.14 17.08
N LYS A 101 17.19 6.38 16.42
CA LYS A 101 16.81 5.33 15.45
C LYS A 101 15.81 4.30 15.99
N ILE A 102 16.02 3.85 17.24
CA ILE A 102 15.19 2.76 17.81
C ILE A 102 13.78 3.26 18.10
N LEU A 103 13.65 4.39 18.81
CA LEU A 103 12.34 4.92 19.18
C LEU A 103 11.59 5.43 17.94
N TYR A 104 12.27 6.09 17.02
CA TYR A 104 11.68 6.53 15.75
C TYR A 104 11.16 5.32 14.95
N GLY A 105 12.00 4.29 14.73
CA GLY A 105 11.62 3.09 13.99
C GLY A 105 10.43 2.38 14.63
N PHE A 106 10.40 2.25 15.96
CA PHE A 106 9.26 1.67 16.67
C PHE A 106 7.99 2.51 16.50
N ASN A 107 8.09 3.83 16.62
CA ASN A 107 6.97 4.74 16.39
C ASN A 107 6.43 4.63 14.95
N GLN A 108 7.31 4.58 13.95
CA GLN A 108 6.90 4.38 12.54
C GLN A 108 6.20 3.04 12.33
N LEU A 109 6.69 1.94 12.95
CA LEU A 109 6.01 0.65 12.88
C LEU A 109 4.59 0.72 13.45
N VAL A 110 4.41 1.28 14.65
CA VAL A 110 3.10 1.39 15.29
C VAL A 110 2.16 2.25 14.43
N LEU A 111 2.61 3.42 14.00
CA LEU A 111 1.80 4.33 13.17
C LEU A 111 1.38 3.69 11.85
N HIS A 112 2.30 3.05 11.13
CA HIS A 112 1.99 2.45 9.84
C HIS A 112 1.13 1.18 9.98
N LEU A 113 1.48 0.25 10.87
CA LEU A 113 0.78 -1.01 10.98
C LEU A 113 -0.61 -0.89 11.59
N ILE A 114 -0.82 0.06 12.51
CA ILE A 114 -2.12 0.25 13.18
C ILE A 114 -2.98 1.30 12.48
N LEU A 115 -2.39 2.46 12.15
CA LEU A 115 -3.11 3.62 11.62
C LEU A 115 -2.93 3.85 10.12
N GLY A 116 -1.95 3.20 9.48
CA GLY A 116 -1.62 3.44 8.06
C GLY A 116 -2.81 3.25 7.13
N TRP A 117 -3.48 2.11 7.22
CA TRP A 117 -4.64 1.83 6.39
C TRP A 117 -5.84 2.74 6.66
N PRO A 118 -6.30 2.95 7.91
CA PRO A 118 -7.33 3.94 8.20
C PRO A 118 -6.97 5.36 7.75
N ALA A 119 -5.75 5.81 7.98
CA ALA A 119 -5.29 7.14 7.58
C ALA A 119 -5.25 7.32 6.06
N TYR A 120 -4.90 6.26 5.33
CA TYR A 120 -4.98 6.23 3.87
C TYR A 120 -6.42 6.36 3.38
N LEU A 121 -7.35 5.54 3.88
CA LEU A 121 -8.76 5.58 3.48
C LEU A 121 -9.45 6.90 3.81
N LEU A 122 -9.17 7.47 4.99
CA LEU A 122 -9.87 8.66 5.49
C LEU A 122 -9.26 9.98 5.02
N ALA A 123 -7.97 10.01 4.69
CA ALA A 123 -7.27 11.26 4.42
C ALA A 123 -6.20 11.22 3.32
N GLY A 124 -5.98 10.06 2.67
CA GLY A 124 -4.95 9.91 1.62
C GLY A 124 -3.54 10.23 2.10
N LYS A 125 -3.21 9.91 3.37
CA LYS A 125 -1.98 10.38 4.04
C LYS A 125 -0.68 9.99 3.36
N THR A 126 -0.66 8.88 2.64
CA THR A 126 0.53 8.38 1.94
C THR A 126 0.62 8.84 0.49
N GLY A 127 -0.41 9.54 -0.01
CA GLY A 127 -0.47 10.03 -1.39
C GLY A 127 0.42 11.23 -1.67
N GLY A 128 0.72 11.43 -2.95
CA GLY A 128 1.47 12.59 -3.44
C GLY A 128 0.65 13.90 -3.42
N PRO A 129 1.33 15.03 -3.57
CA PRO A 129 0.72 16.36 -3.45
C PRO A 129 -0.35 16.63 -4.51
N ARG A 130 -0.32 15.92 -5.64
CA ARG A 130 -1.32 16.07 -6.71
C ARG A 130 -2.74 15.87 -6.22
N TYR A 131 -2.96 14.89 -5.33
CA TYR A 131 -4.32 14.51 -4.94
C TYR A 131 -4.85 15.27 -3.73
N GLY A 132 -3.98 15.92 -2.96
CA GLY A 132 -4.35 16.61 -1.73
C GLY A 132 -4.94 15.66 -0.69
N THR A 133 -5.76 16.19 0.22
CA THR A 133 -6.46 15.35 1.20
C THR A 133 -7.64 14.65 0.52
N SER A 134 -7.47 13.39 0.15
CA SER A 134 -8.51 12.54 -0.46
C SER A 134 -9.18 11.65 0.58
N ASN A 135 -10.45 11.29 0.35
CA ASN A 135 -11.21 10.42 1.25
C ASN A 135 -11.92 9.36 0.41
N HIS A 136 -11.74 8.07 0.76
CA HIS A 136 -12.29 6.96 -0.01
C HIS A 136 -13.78 6.73 0.18
N PHE A 137 -14.39 7.39 1.19
CA PHE A 137 -15.83 7.34 1.48
C PHE A 137 -16.54 8.64 1.11
N TRP A 138 -15.81 9.76 0.97
CA TRP A 138 -16.42 11.07 0.71
C TRP A 138 -15.74 11.79 -0.47
N PRO A 139 -16.24 11.61 -1.70
CA PRO A 139 -15.56 12.08 -2.91
C PRO A 139 -15.82 13.57 -3.25
N THR A 140 -16.28 14.36 -2.29
CA THR A 140 -16.64 15.78 -2.51
C THR A 140 -16.06 16.67 -1.41
N SER A 141 -16.28 18.02 -1.53
CA SER A 141 -15.87 18.97 -0.48
C SER A 141 -16.29 18.48 0.91
N PRO A 142 -15.43 18.58 1.95
CA PRO A 142 -14.16 19.32 2.00
C PRO A 142 -12.94 18.58 1.43
N PHE A 143 -13.10 17.36 0.96
CA PHE A 143 -11.99 16.55 0.41
C PHE A 143 -11.73 16.83 -1.08
N SER A 144 -10.54 16.46 -1.51
CA SER A 144 -10.14 16.60 -2.92
C SER A 144 -10.91 15.66 -3.83
N LYS A 145 -11.40 16.22 -4.96
CA LYS A 145 -12.10 15.45 -6.01
C LYS A 145 -11.16 14.86 -7.06
N LYS A 146 -9.86 15.15 -7.00
CA LYS A 146 -8.91 14.83 -8.09
C LYS A 146 -8.77 13.33 -8.33
N LEU A 147 -8.92 12.52 -7.29
CA LEU A 147 -8.86 11.06 -7.37
C LEU A 147 -10.19 10.46 -7.91
N TRP A 148 -11.31 11.18 -7.75
CA TRP A 148 -12.67 10.72 -8.07
C TRP A 148 -13.33 11.54 -9.17
N PRO A 149 -12.79 11.62 -10.39
CA PRO A 149 -13.41 12.41 -11.46
C PRO A 149 -14.68 11.75 -12.00
N SER A 150 -15.69 12.59 -12.39
CA SER A 150 -16.89 12.15 -13.10
C SER A 150 -17.65 10.99 -12.43
N ILE A 151 -17.77 9.86 -13.14
CA ILE A 151 -18.51 8.67 -12.70
C ILE A 151 -17.92 8.02 -11.44
N TRP A 152 -16.63 8.23 -11.14
CA TRP A 152 -15.99 7.64 -10.00
C TRP A 152 -16.54 8.14 -8.67
N ALA A 153 -16.99 9.40 -8.59
CA ALA A 153 -17.67 9.90 -7.40
C ALA A 153 -18.95 9.10 -7.08
N LYS A 154 -19.74 8.75 -8.12
CA LYS A 154 -20.92 7.88 -7.95
C LYS A 154 -20.56 6.47 -7.53
N LYS A 155 -19.45 5.92 -8.05
CA LYS A 155 -18.95 4.60 -7.65
C LYS A 155 -18.44 4.56 -6.22
N VAL A 156 -17.88 5.66 -5.69
CA VAL A 156 -17.53 5.78 -4.27
C VAL A 156 -18.79 5.58 -3.41
N TRP A 157 -19.88 6.33 -3.69
CA TRP A 157 -21.14 6.15 -2.96
C TRP A 157 -21.72 4.73 -3.07
N LEU A 158 -21.51 4.07 -4.20
CA LEU A 158 -21.89 2.65 -4.33
C LEU A 158 -21.06 1.75 -3.43
N SER A 159 -19.76 2.03 -3.27
CA SER A 159 -18.91 1.31 -2.31
C SER A 159 -19.39 1.49 -0.88
N ASP A 160 -19.81 2.71 -0.53
CA ASP A 160 -20.33 3.01 0.81
C ASP A 160 -21.59 2.23 1.13
N GLY A 161 -22.42 1.93 0.13
CA GLY A 161 -23.58 1.05 0.30
C GLY A 161 -23.19 -0.34 0.85
N GLY A 162 -22.11 -0.93 0.33
CA GLY A 162 -21.58 -2.20 0.85
C GLY A 162 -21.02 -2.09 2.27
N ILE A 163 -20.31 -0.99 2.55
CA ILE A 163 -19.79 -0.71 3.89
C ILE A 163 -20.90 -0.51 4.90
N VAL A 164 -21.91 0.30 4.58
CA VAL A 164 -23.07 0.54 5.44
C VAL A 164 -23.83 -0.77 5.70
N PHE A 165 -24.02 -1.59 4.68
CA PHE A 165 -24.64 -2.90 4.85
C PHE A 165 -23.83 -3.81 5.79
N MET A 166 -22.50 -3.85 5.64
CA MET A 166 -21.64 -4.62 6.52
C MET A 166 -21.65 -4.09 7.96
N LEU A 167 -21.62 -2.77 8.15
CA LEU A 167 -21.75 -2.14 9.48
C LEU A 167 -23.10 -2.47 10.12
N PHE A 168 -24.17 -2.51 9.36
CA PHE A 168 -25.48 -2.98 9.83
C PHE A 168 -25.41 -4.42 10.33
N LEU A 169 -24.80 -5.34 9.58
CA LEU A 169 -24.63 -6.73 10.01
C LEU A 169 -23.78 -6.85 11.27
N LEU A 170 -22.70 -6.07 11.40
CA LEU A 170 -21.86 -6.07 12.60
C LEU A 170 -22.58 -5.51 13.82
N THR A 171 -23.39 -4.47 13.62
CA THR A 171 -24.23 -3.91 14.68
C THR A 171 -25.28 -4.93 15.13
N PHE A 172 -25.97 -5.58 14.19
CA PHE A 172 -26.91 -6.65 14.46
C PHE A 172 -26.25 -7.80 15.23
N TRP A 173 -25.06 -8.23 14.80
CA TRP A 173 -24.27 -9.24 15.52
C TRP A 173 -23.98 -8.79 16.96
N SER A 174 -23.47 -7.56 17.11
CA SER A 174 -23.08 -7.01 18.42
C SER A 174 -24.26 -6.98 19.40
N ILE A 175 -25.46 -6.63 18.92
CA ILE A 175 -26.69 -6.59 19.75
C ILE A 175 -27.13 -8.01 20.15
N ASN A 176 -27.11 -8.97 19.24
CA ASN A 176 -27.66 -10.30 19.49
C ASN A 176 -26.67 -11.27 20.14
N PHE A 177 -25.37 -11.14 19.87
CA PHE A 177 -24.33 -12.07 20.32
C PHE A 177 -23.23 -11.41 21.16
N GLY A 178 -23.39 -10.12 21.48
CA GLY A 178 -22.51 -9.35 22.33
C GLY A 178 -21.35 -8.70 21.58
N LEU A 179 -21.02 -7.48 22.01
CA LEU A 179 -19.92 -6.67 21.45
C LEU A 179 -18.56 -7.39 21.50
N PHE A 180 -18.29 -8.10 22.61
CA PHE A 180 -17.05 -8.86 22.77
C PHE A 180 -16.87 -9.93 21.70
N SER A 181 -17.94 -10.65 21.31
CA SER A 181 -17.87 -11.66 20.25
C SER A 181 -17.54 -11.02 18.88
N MET A 182 -18.15 -9.88 18.57
CA MET A 182 -17.88 -9.15 17.32
C MET A 182 -16.43 -8.62 17.29
N ILE A 183 -15.93 -8.05 18.37
CA ILE A 183 -14.54 -7.57 18.47
C ILE A 183 -13.56 -8.74 18.27
N THR A 184 -13.76 -9.85 18.98
CA THR A 184 -12.80 -10.98 18.95
C THR A 184 -12.85 -11.78 17.66
N LEU A 185 -14.04 -12.01 17.10
CA LEU A 185 -14.21 -12.88 15.93
C LEU A 185 -14.13 -12.16 14.60
N TYR A 186 -14.32 -10.83 14.58
CA TYR A 186 -14.27 -10.04 13.35
C TYR A 186 -13.24 -8.91 13.39
N LEU A 187 -13.30 -7.97 14.33
CA LEU A 187 -12.38 -6.82 14.33
C LEU A 187 -10.93 -7.21 14.62
N GLY A 188 -10.70 -8.21 15.48
CA GLY A 188 -9.36 -8.73 15.73
C GLY A 188 -8.70 -9.29 14.46
N PRO A 189 -9.33 -10.25 13.75
CA PRO A 189 -8.86 -10.70 12.43
C PRO A 189 -8.72 -9.58 11.40
N LEU A 190 -9.68 -8.66 11.33
CA LEU A 190 -9.62 -7.52 10.39
C LEU A 190 -8.40 -6.63 10.63
N LEU A 191 -8.04 -6.36 11.90
CA LEU A 191 -6.82 -5.62 12.22
C LEU A 191 -5.57 -6.33 11.67
N VAL A 192 -5.52 -7.66 11.78
CA VAL A 192 -4.40 -8.45 11.24
C VAL A 192 -4.37 -8.40 9.70
N VAL A 193 -5.53 -8.42 9.03
CA VAL A 193 -5.61 -8.18 7.57
C VAL A 193 -5.01 -6.81 7.22
N ASN A 194 -5.39 -5.76 7.93
CA ASN A 194 -4.88 -4.41 7.70
C ASN A 194 -3.36 -4.31 7.94
N ILE A 195 -2.85 -4.99 8.96
CA ILE A 195 -1.40 -5.09 9.22
C ILE A 195 -0.70 -5.77 8.04
N TRP A 196 -1.20 -6.92 7.56
CA TRP A 196 -0.62 -7.60 6.39
C TRP A 196 -0.66 -6.74 5.14
N LEU A 197 -1.76 -6.04 4.89
CA LEU A 197 -1.87 -5.12 3.77
C LEU A 197 -0.78 -4.05 3.79
N VAL A 198 -0.57 -3.40 4.95
CA VAL A 198 0.48 -2.39 5.10
C VAL A 198 1.87 -3.01 5.00
N VAL A 199 2.11 -4.19 5.58
CA VAL A 199 3.39 -4.91 5.43
C VAL A 199 3.72 -5.15 3.96
N TYR A 200 2.76 -5.64 3.17
CA TYR A 200 2.97 -5.87 1.74
C TYR A 200 3.25 -4.56 1.01
N THR A 201 2.36 -3.60 1.08
CA THR A 201 2.46 -2.37 0.30
C THR A 201 3.69 -1.56 0.67
N TRP A 202 4.02 -1.46 1.96
CA TRP A 202 5.20 -0.73 2.42
C TRP A 202 6.50 -1.40 1.98
N LEU A 203 6.63 -2.73 2.16
CA LEU A 203 7.83 -3.49 1.78
C LEU A 203 8.08 -3.53 0.28
N HIS A 204 7.03 -3.48 -0.55
CA HIS A 204 7.20 -3.56 -2.00
C HIS A 204 7.50 -2.23 -2.68
N HIS A 205 7.20 -1.10 -2.02
CA HIS A 205 7.37 0.24 -2.60
C HIS A 205 8.39 1.11 -1.87
N THR A 206 9.02 0.58 -0.81
CA THR A 206 9.97 1.34 -0.01
C THR A 206 11.21 0.51 0.30
N ASP A 207 12.37 1.04 -0.03
CA ASP A 207 13.67 0.55 0.40
C ASP A 207 14.68 1.71 0.28
N THR A 208 15.76 1.69 1.07
CA THR A 208 16.82 2.72 1.01
C THR A 208 17.45 2.87 -0.37
N ASP A 209 17.48 1.78 -1.14
CA ASP A 209 18.08 1.73 -2.47
C ASP A 209 17.07 2.01 -3.61
N VAL A 210 15.79 2.20 -3.28
CA VAL A 210 14.73 2.47 -4.26
C VAL A 210 14.37 3.94 -4.28
N PRO A 211 14.71 4.68 -5.37
CA PRO A 211 14.40 6.08 -5.49
C PRO A 211 12.94 6.33 -5.88
N HIS A 212 12.52 7.58 -5.70
CA HIS A 212 11.32 8.11 -6.34
C HIS A 212 11.70 8.96 -7.55
N LEU A 213 10.87 8.96 -8.58
CA LEU A 213 11.16 9.62 -9.86
C LEU A 213 10.37 10.92 -10.00
N GLY A 214 11.02 11.98 -10.45
CA GLY A 214 10.37 13.18 -10.92
C GLY A 214 9.84 13.02 -12.35
N ALA A 215 9.10 14.01 -12.85
CA ALA A 215 8.37 13.93 -14.10
C ALA A 215 9.24 13.66 -15.33
N SER A 216 10.48 14.21 -15.37
CA SER A 216 11.40 14.01 -16.51
C SER A 216 12.03 12.61 -16.55
N GLU A 217 12.09 11.91 -15.42
CA GLU A 217 12.67 10.59 -15.28
C GLU A 217 11.63 9.48 -15.24
N PHE A 218 10.38 9.84 -15.04
CA PHE A 218 9.30 8.87 -14.87
C PHE A 218 8.82 8.29 -16.21
N SER A 219 8.61 7.00 -16.21
CA SER A 219 7.72 6.30 -17.15
C SER A 219 7.03 5.15 -16.40
N TYR A 220 5.89 4.69 -16.91
CA TYR A 220 5.17 3.55 -16.34
C TYR A 220 6.09 2.36 -16.05
N MET A 221 6.86 1.93 -17.04
CA MET A 221 7.76 0.78 -16.90
C MET A 221 8.89 1.04 -15.90
N ARG A 222 9.47 2.24 -15.86
CA ARG A 222 10.50 2.57 -14.86
C ARG A 222 9.92 2.52 -13.44
N GLY A 223 8.75 3.11 -13.23
CA GLY A 223 8.05 3.05 -11.94
C GLY A 223 7.70 1.61 -11.54
N ALA A 224 7.13 0.82 -12.44
CA ALA A 224 6.77 -0.57 -12.17
C ALA A 224 7.98 -1.45 -11.81
N PHE A 225 9.13 -1.29 -12.47
CA PHE A 225 10.36 -2.01 -12.15
C PHE A 225 11.00 -1.58 -10.82
N LEU A 226 10.60 -0.48 -10.21
CA LEU A 226 11.01 -0.10 -8.86
C LEU A 226 10.22 -0.84 -7.76
N SER A 227 9.26 -1.68 -8.13
CA SER A 227 8.61 -2.59 -7.18
C SER A 227 9.52 -3.76 -6.84
N ILE A 228 9.56 -4.15 -5.56
CA ILE A 228 10.51 -5.13 -5.02
C ILE A 228 9.81 -6.44 -4.71
N ASP A 229 10.26 -7.55 -5.26
CA ASP A 229 9.85 -8.89 -4.82
C ASP A 229 10.63 -9.31 -3.57
N ARG A 230 9.95 -9.94 -2.60
CA ARG A 230 10.55 -10.41 -1.33
C ARG A 230 10.11 -11.84 -0.99
N PRO A 231 10.92 -12.60 -0.21
CA PRO A 231 10.55 -13.96 0.20
C PRO A 231 9.61 -13.91 1.42
N TYR A 232 8.37 -14.33 1.25
CA TYR A 232 7.41 -14.47 2.35
C TYR A 232 7.33 -15.92 2.88
N GLY A 233 7.91 -16.86 2.14
CA GLY A 233 7.90 -18.27 2.49
C GLY A 233 6.66 -19.01 1.98
N LYS A 234 6.75 -20.35 1.96
CA LYS A 234 5.75 -21.21 1.30
C LYS A 234 4.33 -21.05 1.85
N ILE A 235 4.19 -20.86 3.16
CA ILE A 235 2.88 -20.77 3.84
C ILE A 235 2.19 -19.46 3.46
N LEU A 236 2.86 -18.31 3.62
CA LEU A 236 2.29 -17.02 3.28
C LEU A 236 2.07 -16.87 1.77
N ASP A 237 2.99 -17.37 0.95
CA ASP A 237 2.83 -17.41 -0.50
C ASP A 237 1.59 -18.23 -0.92
N PHE A 238 1.30 -19.33 -0.22
CA PHE A 238 0.10 -20.11 -0.46
C PHE A 238 -1.16 -19.35 -0.01
N LEU A 239 -1.19 -18.87 1.23
CA LEU A 239 -2.36 -18.19 1.81
C LEU A 239 -2.69 -16.87 1.11
N HIS A 240 -1.67 -16.14 0.64
CA HIS A 240 -1.81 -14.81 0.04
C HIS A 240 -1.54 -14.81 -1.48
N HIS A 241 -1.70 -15.97 -2.14
CA HIS A 241 -1.63 -16.11 -3.59
C HIS A 241 -0.34 -15.57 -4.22
N SER A 242 0.79 -15.65 -3.49
CA SER A 242 2.12 -15.21 -3.90
C SER A 242 2.27 -13.70 -4.16
N ILE A 243 1.33 -12.86 -3.75
CA ILE A 243 1.35 -11.41 -4.04
C ILE A 243 2.68 -10.75 -3.64
N GLY A 244 3.31 -11.19 -2.56
CA GLY A 244 4.56 -10.63 -2.07
C GLY A 244 5.81 -11.09 -2.82
N SER A 245 5.81 -12.29 -3.37
CA SER A 245 6.95 -12.86 -4.09
C SER A 245 6.88 -12.65 -5.61
N THR A 246 5.80 -12.00 -6.10
CA THR A 246 5.54 -11.75 -7.52
C THR A 246 4.98 -10.33 -7.76
N HIS A 247 5.35 -9.37 -6.91
CA HIS A 247 4.77 -8.03 -6.94
C HIS A 247 5.25 -7.19 -8.11
N ALA A 248 6.51 -7.37 -8.54
CA ALA A 248 7.05 -6.66 -9.69
C ALA A 248 6.28 -6.99 -10.98
N ILE A 249 5.98 -8.27 -11.25
CA ILE A 249 5.18 -8.63 -12.43
C ILE A 249 3.74 -8.13 -12.31
N HIS A 250 3.18 -8.12 -11.11
CA HIS A 250 1.87 -7.56 -10.85
C HIS A 250 1.79 -6.06 -11.20
N HIS A 251 2.83 -5.26 -10.96
CA HIS A 251 2.90 -3.86 -11.40
C HIS A 251 3.11 -3.69 -12.89
N ILE A 252 3.83 -4.61 -13.55
CA ILE A 252 4.09 -4.55 -14.99
C ILE A 252 2.86 -4.96 -15.80
N GLU A 253 2.18 -6.04 -15.38
CA GLU A 253 1.01 -6.60 -16.06
C GLU A 253 0.00 -7.12 -15.03
N PRO A 254 -0.83 -6.24 -14.45
CA PRO A 254 -1.74 -6.57 -13.35
C PRO A 254 -2.88 -7.51 -13.73
N THR A 255 -3.08 -7.76 -15.04
CA THR A 255 -4.10 -8.70 -15.53
C THR A 255 -3.62 -10.16 -15.54
N VAL A 256 -2.35 -10.41 -15.23
CA VAL A 256 -1.83 -11.77 -15.03
C VAL A 256 -2.38 -12.33 -13.72
N PRO A 257 -3.24 -13.37 -13.76
CA PRO A 257 -3.82 -13.92 -12.55
C PRO A 257 -2.75 -14.58 -11.67
N HIS A 258 -2.98 -14.55 -10.36
CA HIS A 258 -2.00 -14.99 -9.35
C HIS A 258 -1.43 -16.40 -9.59
N TYR A 259 -2.23 -17.33 -10.12
CA TYR A 259 -1.76 -18.70 -10.39
C TYR A 259 -0.77 -18.79 -11.56
N HIS A 260 -0.65 -17.73 -12.39
CA HIS A 260 0.39 -17.58 -13.43
C HIS A 260 1.51 -16.62 -13.02
N ALA A 261 1.34 -15.82 -11.96
CA ALA A 261 2.29 -14.79 -11.55
C ALA A 261 3.70 -15.34 -11.30
N ARG A 262 3.83 -16.52 -10.69
CA ARG A 262 5.15 -17.17 -10.47
C ARG A 262 5.86 -17.55 -11.78
N LEU A 263 5.12 -17.99 -12.79
CA LEU A 263 5.69 -18.30 -14.11
C LEU A 263 6.15 -17.01 -14.78
N ALA A 264 5.29 -15.99 -14.79
CA ALA A 264 5.60 -14.68 -15.34
C ALA A 264 6.81 -14.03 -14.66
N THR A 265 6.90 -14.08 -13.32
CA THR A 265 8.07 -13.61 -12.57
C THR A 265 9.37 -14.33 -12.97
N ARG A 266 9.34 -15.65 -13.19
CA ARG A 266 10.53 -16.39 -13.69
C ARG A 266 10.98 -15.91 -15.07
N ILE A 267 10.04 -15.61 -15.95
CA ILE A 267 10.32 -15.05 -17.27
C ILE A 267 10.90 -13.64 -17.12
N LEU A 268 10.30 -12.79 -16.27
CA LEU A 268 10.77 -11.45 -16.00
C LEU A 268 12.23 -11.44 -15.52
N LYS A 269 12.56 -12.26 -14.53
CA LYS A 269 13.93 -12.43 -14.00
C LYS A 269 14.93 -12.82 -15.10
N LYS A 270 14.54 -13.73 -15.99
CA LYS A 270 15.40 -14.20 -17.07
C LYS A 270 15.62 -13.13 -18.16
N LYS A 271 14.57 -12.36 -18.47
CA LYS A 271 14.60 -11.36 -19.56
C LYS A 271 15.19 -10.03 -19.12
N PHE A 272 14.99 -9.64 -17.87
CA PHE A 272 15.35 -8.33 -17.34
C PHE A 272 16.16 -8.40 -16.03
N PRO A 273 17.25 -9.22 -15.97
CA PRO A 273 17.98 -9.46 -14.72
C PRO A 273 18.63 -8.21 -14.12
N LYS A 274 18.90 -7.19 -14.94
CA LYS A 274 19.58 -5.94 -14.49
C LYS A 274 18.64 -4.91 -13.84
N VAL A 275 17.34 -5.01 -14.09
CA VAL A 275 16.34 -4.05 -13.60
C VAL A 275 15.30 -4.69 -12.66
N TYR A 276 15.26 -6.01 -12.61
CA TYR A 276 14.39 -6.74 -11.68
C TYR A 276 14.93 -6.64 -10.26
N LEU A 277 14.11 -6.11 -9.34
CA LEU A 277 14.48 -5.93 -7.95
C LEU A 277 14.00 -7.13 -7.10
N TYR A 278 14.93 -7.73 -6.39
CA TYR A 278 14.64 -8.77 -5.42
C TYR A 278 15.49 -8.56 -4.16
N ASN A 279 14.82 -8.41 -3.01
CA ASN A 279 15.51 -8.30 -1.73
C ASN A 279 15.29 -9.57 -0.90
N PRO A 280 16.32 -10.41 -0.69
CA PRO A 280 16.21 -11.70 0.01
C PRO A 280 16.12 -11.57 1.54
N THR A 281 16.23 -10.36 2.08
CA THR A 281 16.20 -10.13 3.53
C THR A 281 14.83 -10.56 4.09
N PRO A 282 14.81 -11.31 5.23
CA PRO A 282 13.56 -11.69 5.88
C PRO A 282 12.66 -10.50 6.18
N ILE A 283 11.35 -10.64 5.96
CA ILE A 283 10.37 -9.54 6.03
C ILE A 283 10.41 -8.77 7.36
N TYR A 284 10.62 -9.45 8.51
CA TYR A 284 10.69 -8.77 9.81
C TYR A 284 11.94 -7.89 9.97
N LYS A 285 13.07 -8.26 9.32
CA LYS A 285 14.26 -7.41 9.26
C LYS A 285 14.07 -6.27 8.28
N SER A 286 13.46 -6.54 7.12
CA SER A 286 13.17 -5.52 6.10
C SER A 286 12.25 -4.45 6.63
N ILE A 287 11.15 -4.81 7.31
CA ILE A 287 10.19 -3.81 7.82
C ILE A 287 10.82 -2.95 8.92
N TRP A 288 11.65 -3.54 9.79
CA TRP A 288 12.43 -2.78 10.76
C TRP A 288 13.42 -1.83 10.07
N HIS A 289 14.11 -2.32 9.03
CA HIS A 289 15.07 -1.53 8.28
C HIS A 289 14.41 -0.30 7.66
N ILE A 290 13.31 -0.47 6.92
CA ILE A 290 12.63 0.67 6.28
C ILE A 290 12.02 1.62 7.31
N ALA A 291 11.39 1.10 8.38
CA ALA A 291 10.80 1.93 9.43
C ALA A 291 11.82 2.82 10.14
N SER A 292 13.06 2.34 10.28
CA SER A 292 14.12 3.05 10.98
C SER A 292 15.05 3.87 10.09
N ASN A 293 15.04 3.67 8.76
CA ASN A 293 16.00 4.32 7.86
C ASN A 293 15.33 5.14 6.73
N CYS A 294 14.13 4.79 6.27
CA CYS A 294 13.44 5.52 5.22
C CYS A 294 12.66 6.70 5.82
N VAL A 295 13.37 7.78 6.19
CA VAL A 295 12.79 8.92 6.90
C VAL A 295 12.26 9.97 5.92
N ALA A 296 13.09 10.46 5.02
CA ALA A 296 12.75 11.46 4.01
C ALA A 296 13.65 11.31 2.79
N VAL A 297 13.25 11.87 1.65
CA VAL A 297 14.04 11.86 0.43
C VAL A 297 14.58 13.24 0.12
N LYS A 298 15.71 13.31 -0.59
CA LYS A 298 16.29 14.53 -1.14
C LYS A 298 16.47 14.38 -2.64
N LYS A 299 16.21 15.46 -3.38
CA LYS A 299 16.45 15.50 -4.82
C LYS A 299 17.93 15.30 -5.11
N ASP A 300 18.24 14.47 -6.09
CA ASP A 300 19.57 14.33 -6.66
C ASP A 300 19.93 15.63 -7.40
N SER A 301 21.21 16.05 -7.38
CA SER A 301 21.64 17.28 -8.06
C SER A 301 21.57 17.19 -9.57
N ASP A 302 21.80 16.02 -10.13
CA ASP A 302 22.06 15.83 -11.55
C ASP A 302 20.89 15.23 -12.33
N ILE A 303 19.99 14.54 -11.60
CA ILE A 303 18.88 13.78 -12.20
C ILE A 303 17.58 14.10 -11.45
N ASP A 304 16.45 14.12 -12.14
CA ASP A 304 15.13 14.32 -11.52
C ASP A 304 14.65 13.07 -10.75
N ARG A 305 15.45 12.72 -9.76
CA ARG A 305 15.33 11.54 -8.90
C ARG A 305 15.48 11.95 -7.45
N TYR A 306 14.76 11.26 -6.55
CA TYR A 306 14.71 11.51 -5.12
C TYR A 306 15.20 10.29 -4.37
N VAL A 307 16.25 10.42 -3.57
CA VAL A 307 16.92 9.34 -2.85
C VAL A 307 16.74 9.49 -1.35
N TRP A 308 16.59 8.37 -0.66
CA TRP A 308 16.43 8.35 0.79
C TRP A 308 17.64 8.91 1.51
N LYS A 309 17.40 9.69 2.56
CA LYS A 309 18.41 10.21 3.46
C LYS A 309 18.21 9.62 4.86
N HIS A 310 19.33 9.32 5.49
CA HIS A 310 19.38 8.77 6.83
C HIS A 310 19.95 9.81 7.82
N PRO A 311 19.33 9.99 9.02
CA PRO A 311 19.76 11.02 9.96
C PRO A 311 21.19 10.86 10.49
N ILE A 312 21.69 9.63 10.58
CA ILE A 312 22.99 9.32 11.20
C ILE A 312 24.18 9.48 10.23
N ASN A 313 23.92 9.48 8.91
CA ASN A 313 24.96 9.61 7.88
C ASN A 313 25.09 11.05 7.35
N ASN A 314 24.81 12.07 8.17
CA ASN A 314 25.04 13.47 7.82
C ASN A 314 26.54 13.89 7.78
N ASN A 315 27.48 12.97 7.88
CA ASN A 315 28.79 13.22 7.30
C ASN A 315 28.61 13.09 5.79
N LEU A 316 28.52 14.22 5.14
CA LEU A 316 28.65 14.42 3.70
C LEU A 316 29.84 13.61 3.18
N ILE A 317 29.61 12.38 2.80
CA ILE A 317 30.46 11.70 1.85
C ILE A 317 29.73 11.87 0.53
N ASP A 318 30.11 12.91 -0.18
CA ASP A 318 29.88 13.05 -1.61
C ASP A 318 30.52 11.82 -2.29
N TYR A 319 29.70 10.95 -2.86
CA TYR A 319 30.09 9.95 -3.84
C TYR A 319 29.52 10.36 -5.21
#